data_8cab0bd4308e82cf4fd24bb88849b3bb
#
_entry.id   8cab0bd4308e82cf4fd24bb88849b3bb
#
_cell.length_a   1.000
_cell.length_b   1.000
_cell.length_c   1.000
_cell.angle_alpha   90.00
_cell.angle_beta   90.00
_cell.angle_gamma   90.00
#
_symmetry.space_group_name_H-M   'P 1'
#
loop_
_entity.id
_entity.type
_entity.pdbx_description
1 polymer ?
#
loop_
_entity_poly.entity_id
_entity_poly.type
_entity_poly.pdbx_seq_one_letter_code
_entity_poly.pdbx_strand_id
1 'polypeptide(L)'
;MEKRDYYPILESILFTMGKSVEIKTLAEALKLTQEEIKHILQDMAKEYSEKQRGIQLVFLEDSVQLCTKPQYYEYLIRIASRPQKQVLSDSVLETLSIVAYKQPVTRGEIERIRGVKSDHAIAKLMDYDLIEEIGRLDAPGRPVLFATTEEFLRCFGVSSVAELPQAAPEQIMEFKEEAESEILVTV
;
A
#
# COMPACT_ATOMS: atom_id res chain seq x y z
N MET A 1 -1.80 -30.67 16.33
CA MET A 1 -2.63 -30.34 15.16
C MET A 1 -1.73 -30.38 13.94
N GLU A 2 -2.18 -30.96 12.84
CA GLU A 2 -1.48 -30.88 11.56
C GLU A 2 -1.63 -29.48 10.96
N LYS A 3 -0.72 -29.08 10.07
CA LYS A 3 -0.77 -27.72 9.47
C LYS A 3 -2.13 -27.39 8.83
N ARG A 4 -2.76 -28.38 8.20
CA ARG A 4 -4.08 -28.21 7.54
C ARG A 4 -5.23 -27.96 8.50
N ASP A 5 -5.11 -28.36 9.76
CA ASP A 5 -6.16 -28.12 10.77
C ASP A 5 -6.30 -26.63 11.09
N TYR A 6 -5.26 -25.82 10.81
CA TYR A 6 -5.27 -24.38 11.00
C TYR A 6 -5.97 -23.60 9.86
N TYR A 7 -6.12 -24.20 8.67
CA TYR A 7 -6.70 -23.50 7.52
C TYR A 7 -8.13 -22.99 7.78
N PRO A 8 -9.09 -23.81 8.24
CA PRO A 8 -10.44 -23.33 8.52
C PRO A 8 -10.47 -22.29 9.64
N ILE A 9 -9.54 -22.34 10.60
CA ILE A 9 -9.44 -21.36 11.69
C ILE A 9 -8.96 -20.03 11.12
N LEU A 10 -7.87 -20.01 10.36
CA LEU A 10 -7.33 -18.82 9.72
C LEU A 10 -8.31 -18.21 8.73
N GLU A 11 -8.97 -19.05 7.91
CA GLU A 11 -10.02 -18.63 6.99
C GLU A 11 -11.15 -17.91 7.73
N SER A 12 -11.65 -18.48 8.83
CA SER A 12 -12.71 -17.88 9.61
C SER A 12 -12.32 -16.55 10.23
N ILE A 13 -11.09 -16.43 10.74
CA ILE A 13 -10.56 -15.19 11.31
C ILE A 13 -10.45 -14.14 10.21
N LEU A 14 -9.75 -14.42 9.12
CA LEU A 14 -9.52 -13.48 8.03
C LEU A 14 -10.81 -13.04 7.33
N PHE A 15 -11.77 -13.96 7.17
CA PHE A 15 -13.09 -13.64 6.64
C PHE A 15 -13.87 -12.69 7.56
N THR A 16 -13.89 -12.99 8.85
CA THR A 16 -14.63 -12.19 9.85
C THR A 16 -14.03 -10.79 10.00
N MET A 17 -12.71 -10.67 9.98
CA MET A 17 -12.03 -9.38 10.12
C MET A 17 -12.25 -8.48 8.91
N GLY A 18 -12.37 -9.03 7.69
CA GLY A 18 -12.61 -8.28 6.45
C GLY A 18 -11.50 -7.30 6.05
N LYS A 19 -10.49 -7.16 6.88
CA LYS A 19 -9.29 -6.33 6.68
C LYS A 19 -8.02 -7.14 6.96
N SER A 20 -6.85 -6.57 6.72
CA SER A 20 -5.58 -7.20 7.06
C SER A 20 -5.46 -7.50 8.54
N VAL A 21 -4.81 -8.61 8.87
CA VAL A 21 -4.50 -9.04 10.23
C VAL A 21 -3.00 -9.27 10.34
N GLU A 22 -2.39 -8.66 11.35
CA GLU A 22 -0.96 -8.84 11.62
C GLU A 22 -0.62 -10.31 11.88
N ILE A 23 0.46 -10.78 11.31
CA ILE A 23 0.97 -12.16 11.52
C ILE A 23 1.26 -12.42 13.00
N LYS A 24 1.74 -11.40 13.71
CA LYS A 24 1.96 -11.47 15.16
C LYS A 24 0.67 -11.75 15.91
N THR A 25 -0.41 -11.06 15.58
CA THR A 25 -1.73 -11.25 16.22
C THR A 25 -2.27 -12.66 15.98
N LEU A 26 -2.11 -13.19 14.75
CA LEU A 26 -2.48 -14.58 14.45
C LEU A 26 -1.64 -15.59 15.22
N ALA A 27 -0.34 -15.34 15.34
CA ALA A 27 0.58 -16.17 16.10
C ALA A 27 0.21 -16.25 17.59
N GLU A 28 -0.09 -15.12 18.21
CA GLU A 28 -0.55 -15.04 19.59
C GLU A 28 -1.88 -15.77 19.80
N ALA A 29 -2.86 -15.56 18.91
CA ALA A 29 -4.17 -16.19 18.98
C ALA A 29 -4.11 -17.72 18.87
N LEU A 30 -3.22 -18.25 18.02
CA LEU A 30 -3.08 -19.66 17.77
C LEU A 30 -1.99 -20.36 18.61
N LYS A 31 -1.28 -19.58 19.44
CA LYS A 31 -0.13 -20.02 20.27
C LYS A 31 0.96 -20.70 19.43
N LEU A 32 1.27 -20.09 18.30
CA LEU A 32 2.32 -20.49 17.36
C LEU A 32 3.36 -19.38 17.24
N THR A 33 4.51 -19.71 16.68
CA THR A 33 5.50 -18.68 16.29
C THR A 33 5.06 -17.97 15.02
N GLN A 34 5.55 -16.76 14.79
CA GLN A 34 5.26 -16.03 13.55
C GLN A 34 5.76 -16.78 12.31
N GLU A 35 6.87 -17.49 12.42
CA GLU A 35 7.41 -18.31 11.32
C GLU A 35 6.49 -19.49 10.97
N GLU A 36 5.96 -20.19 11.99
CA GLU A 36 4.98 -21.26 11.76
C GLU A 36 3.73 -20.72 11.07
N ILE A 37 3.20 -19.56 11.52
CA ILE A 37 2.05 -18.91 10.87
C ILE A 37 2.39 -18.52 9.43
N LYS A 38 3.55 -17.91 9.16
CA LYS A 38 3.99 -17.56 7.79
C LYS A 38 4.01 -18.78 6.88
N HIS A 39 4.55 -19.88 7.35
CA HIS A 39 4.56 -21.13 6.58
C HIS A 39 3.17 -21.69 6.32
N ILE A 40 2.29 -21.69 7.32
CA ILE A 40 0.91 -22.17 7.16
C ILE A 40 0.16 -21.29 6.15
N LEU A 41 0.28 -19.96 6.25
CA LEU A 41 -0.35 -19.02 5.34
C LEU A 41 0.19 -19.15 3.91
N GLN A 42 1.49 -19.36 3.72
CA GLN A 42 2.08 -19.60 2.40
C GLN A 42 1.56 -20.89 1.75
N ASP A 43 1.42 -21.96 2.52
CA ASP A 43 0.87 -23.23 2.01
C ASP A 43 -0.63 -23.06 1.71
N MET A 44 -1.39 -22.37 2.57
CA MET A 44 -2.78 -22.01 2.34
C MET A 44 -2.94 -21.14 1.08
N ALA A 45 -2.06 -20.16 0.87
CA ALA A 45 -2.10 -19.29 -0.31
C ALA A 45 -1.93 -20.07 -1.62
N LYS A 46 -1.09 -21.11 -1.64
CA LYS A 46 -0.95 -22.01 -2.80
C LYS A 46 -2.26 -22.71 -3.13
N GLU A 47 -2.97 -23.24 -2.12
CA GLU A 47 -4.28 -23.89 -2.33
C GLU A 47 -5.34 -22.86 -2.81
N TYR A 48 -5.30 -21.63 -2.31
CA TYR A 48 -6.21 -20.55 -2.74
C TYR A 48 -5.86 -19.95 -4.12
N SER A 49 -4.65 -20.19 -4.62
CA SER A 49 -4.25 -19.77 -5.97
C SER A 49 -4.95 -20.56 -7.08
N GLU A 50 -5.50 -21.73 -6.78
CA GLU A 50 -6.18 -22.58 -7.73
C GLU A 50 -7.36 -21.86 -8.43
N LYS A 51 -7.60 -22.18 -9.72
CA LYS A 51 -8.63 -21.54 -10.55
C LYS A 51 -10.06 -21.67 -10.01
N GLN A 52 -10.32 -22.70 -9.21
CA GLN A 52 -11.64 -22.97 -8.65
C GLN A 52 -12.00 -22.09 -7.44
N ARG A 53 -11.04 -21.34 -6.92
CA ARG A 53 -11.27 -20.43 -5.79
C ARG A 53 -11.48 -18.99 -6.29
N GLY A 54 -12.51 -18.32 -5.77
CA GLY A 54 -12.80 -16.91 -6.08
C GLY A 54 -12.06 -15.91 -5.20
N ILE A 55 -11.42 -16.41 -4.14
CA ILE A 55 -10.70 -15.62 -3.14
C ILE A 55 -9.23 -16.03 -3.09
N GLN A 56 -8.39 -15.17 -2.55
CA GLN A 56 -6.95 -15.37 -2.39
C GLN A 56 -6.44 -14.72 -1.11
N LEU A 57 -5.26 -15.14 -0.65
CA LEU A 57 -4.54 -14.44 0.41
C LEU A 57 -3.61 -13.41 -0.21
N VAL A 58 -3.63 -12.20 0.32
CA VAL A 58 -2.72 -11.11 -0.02
C VAL A 58 -1.87 -10.81 1.21
N PHE A 59 -0.55 -10.82 1.02
CA PHE A 59 0.42 -10.47 2.05
C PHE A 59 0.79 -8.98 1.90
N LEU A 60 0.81 -8.27 3.01
CA LEU A 60 1.07 -6.84 3.10
C LEU A 60 2.06 -6.64 4.25
N GLU A 61 3.35 -6.47 3.93
CA GLU A 61 4.43 -6.38 4.91
C GLU A 61 4.34 -7.48 5.99
N ASP A 62 3.92 -7.13 7.21
CA ASP A 62 3.76 -8.05 8.33
C ASP A 62 2.32 -8.50 8.57
N SER A 63 1.42 -8.28 7.63
CA SER A 63 0.01 -8.63 7.72
C SER A 63 -0.47 -9.50 6.54
N VAL A 64 -1.64 -10.10 6.68
CA VAL A 64 -2.28 -10.91 5.64
C VAL A 64 -3.76 -10.60 5.58
N GLN A 65 -4.34 -10.61 4.38
CA GLN A 65 -5.76 -10.40 4.15
C GLN A 65 -6.34 -11.43 3.21
N LEU A 66 -7.59 -11.83 3.43
CA LEU A 66 -8.37 -12.63 2.50
C LEU A 66 -9.14 -11.67 1.56
N CYS A 67 -8.87 -11.75 0.27
CA CYS A 67 -9.43 -10.87 -0.75
C CYS A 67 -10.03 -11.66 -1.91
N THR A 68 -10.90 -11.02 -2.70
CA THR A 68 -11.35 -11.55 -3.98
C THR A 68 -10.23 -11.52 -5.01
N LYS A 69 -10.24 -12.44 -5.97
CA LYS A 69 -9.27 -12.43 -7.07
C LYS A 69 -9.63 -11.35 -8.10
N PRO A 70 -8.63 -10.60 -8.63
CA PRO A 70 -8.85 -9.51 -9.59
C PRO A 70 -9.63 -9.92 -10.85
N GLN A 71 -9.46 -11.17 -11.29
CA GLN A 71 -10.12 -11.71 -12.48
C GLN A 71 -11.66 -11.75 -12.36
N TYR A 72 -12.22 -11.62 -11.16
CA TYR A 72 -13.67 -11.61 -10.92
C TYR A 72 -14.20 -10.20 -10.62
N TYR A 73 -13.35 -9.18 -10.70
CA TYR A 73 -13.71 -7.80 -10.35
C TYR A 73 -14.88 -7.26 -11.18
N GLU A 74 -14.96 -7.58 -12.46
CA GLU A 74 -16.08 -7.14 -13.33
C GLU A 74 -17.46 -7.60 -12.83
N TYR A 75 -17.54 -8.80 -12.22
CA TYR A 75 -18.79 -9.30 -11.65
C TYR A 75 -19.15 -8.58 -10.35
N LEU A 76 -18.15 -8.25 -9.55
CA LEU A 76 -18.35 -7.52 -8.30
C LEU A 76 -18.87 -6.10 -8.56
N ILE A 77 -18.34 -5.41 -9.57
CA ILE A 77 -18.81 -4.06 -9.96
C ILE A 77 -20.29 -4.06 -10.37
N ARG A 78 -20.81 -5.14 -10.94
CA ARG A 78 -22.21 -5.23 -11.37
C ARG A 78 -23.18 -5.29 -10.18
N ILE A 79 -22.73 -5.75 -9.03
CA ILE A 79 -23.52 -5.92 -7.80
C ILE A 79 -23.28 -4.75 -6.85
N ALA A 80 -22.01 -4.36 -6.66
CA ALA A 80 -21.64 -3.23 -5.83
C ALA A 80 -22.05 -1.93 -6.53
N SER A 81 -22.68 -1.03 -5.79
CA SER A 81 -22.87 0.37 -6.22
C SER A 81 -21.49 0.90 -6.61
N ARG A 82 -21.36 1.37 -7.86
CA ARG A 82 -20.09 1.73 -8.50
C ARG A 82 -19.19 2.49 -7.53
N PRO A 83 -18.03 1.97 -7.11
CA PRO A 83 -17.03 2.82 -6.50
C PRO A 83 -16.69 3.93 -7.49
N GLN A 84 -16.79 5.18 -7.08
CA GLN A 84 -16.33 6.29 -7.90
C GLN A 84 -14.86 6.00 -8.23
N LYS A 85 -14.53 5.91 -9.54
CA LYS A 85 -13.13 5.88 -9.97
C LYS A 85 -12.48 7.14 -9.44
N GLN A 86 -11.70 7.01 -8.39
CA GLN A 86 -10.92 8.11 -7.85
C GLN A 86 -9.75 8.33 -8.80
N VAL A 87 -9.93 9.27 -9.72
CA VAL A 87 -8.85 9.68 -10.61
C VAL A 87 -7.96 10.64 -9.82
N LEU A 88 -6.77 10.17 -9.47
CA LEU A 88 -5.74 11.03 -8.90
C LEU A 88 -5.23 11.95 -10.03
N SER A 89 -5.19 13.25 -9.77
CA SER A 89 -4.56 14.21 -10.70
C SER A 89 -3.03 14.04 -10.64
N ASP A 90 -2.32 14.47 -11.68
CA ASP A 90 -0.86 14.38 -11.77
C ASP A 90 -0.17 14.97 -10.53
N SER A 91 -0.64 16.13 -10.06
CA SER A 91 -0.15 16.78 -8.83
C SER A 91 -0.30 15.90 -7.57
N VAL A 92 -1.39 15.13 -7.46
CA VAL A 92 -1.62 14.21 -6.33
C VAL A 92 -0.77 12.96 -6.49
N LEU A 93 -0.62 12.43 -7.71
CA LEU A 93 0.27 11.29 -8.01
C LEU A 93 1.74 11.63 -7.74
N GLU A 94 2.19 12.81 -8.14
CA GLU A 94 3.55 13.30 -7.85
C GLU A 94 3.81 13.35 -6.33
N THR A 95 2.85 13.91 -5.55
CA THR A 95 2.96 13.95 -4.10
C THR A 95 3.01 12.55 -3.49
N LEU A 96 2.16 11.64 -3.96
CA LEU A 96 2.13 10.25 -3.53
C LEU A 96 3.47 9.55 -3.81
N SER A 97 4.04 9.76 -4.99
CA SER A 97 5.35 9.20 -5.36
C SER A 97 6.45 9.67 -4.42
N ILE A 98 6.47 10.97 -4.08
CA ILE A 98 7.46 11.50 -3.12
C ILE A 98 7.31 10.81 -1.77
N VAL A 99 6.08 10.66 -1.26
CA VAL A 99 5.85 9.96 0.02
C VAL A 99 6.33 8.52 -0.09
N ALA A 100 5.93 7.79 -1.13
CA ALA A 100 6.27 6.37 -1.29
C ALA A 100 7.78 6.10 -1.33
N TYR A 101 8.55 6.97 -1.98
CA TYR A 101 10.01 6.77 -2.13
C TYR A 101 10.87 7.46 -1.05
N LYS A 102 10.30 8.39 -0.27
CA LYS A 102 11.06 9.18 0.71
C LYS A 102 10.59 9.00 2.15
N GLN A 103 9.53 8.22 2.38
CA GLN A 103 9.01 7.98 3.73
C GLN A 103 10.04 7.43 4.72
N PRO A 104 10.01 7.88 5.99
CA PRO A 104 9.11 8.90 6.52
C PRO A 104 9.49 10.31 6.06
N VAL A 105 8.51 11.11 5.62
CA VAL A 105 8.74 12.43 5.01
C VAL A 105 7.83 13.50 5.60
N THR A 106 8.33 14.73 5.76
CA THR A 106 7.55 15.87 6.22
C THR A 106 6.92 16.65 5.07
N ARG A 107 5.85 17.43 5.35
CA ARG A 107 5.26 18.34 4.36
C ARG A 107 6.30 19.29 3.76
N GLY A 108 7.18 19.88 4.60
CA GLY A 108 8.20 20.81 4.12
C GLY A 108 9.19 20.16 3.14
N GLU A 109 9.52 18.90 3.32
CA GLU A 109 10.37 18.15 2.39
C GLU A 109 9.64 17.86 1.08
N ILE A 110 8.35 17.47 1.15
CA ILE A 110 7.50 17.28 -0.04
C ILE A 110 7.44 18.57 -0.85
N GLU A 111 7.12 19.72 -0.22
CA GLU A 111 7.02 21.01 -0.88
C GLU A 111 8.36 21.49 -1.46
N ARG A 112 9.48 21.18 -0.80
CA ARG A 112 10.82 21.48 -1.32
C ARG A 112 11.15 20.70 -2.59
N ILE A 113 10.73 19.44 -2.68
CA ILE A 113 10.94 18.61 -3.87
C ILE A 113 10.04 19.07 -5.01
N ARG A 114 8.77 19.37 -4.71
CA ARG A 114 7.78 19.79 -5.71
C ARG A 114 7.92 21.25 -6.16
N GLY A 115 8.57 22.08 -5.36
CA GLY A 115 8.65 23.52 -5.60
C GLY A 115 7.35 24.30 -5.34
N VAL A 116 6.26 23.63 -4.95
CA VAL A 116 4.93 24.23 -4.72
C VAL A 116 4.29 23.69 -3.45
N LYS A 117 3.28 24.42 -2.93
CA LYS A 117 2.49 23.99 -1.76
C LYS A 117 1.77 22.68 -2.04
N SER A 118 1.73 21.79 -1.05
CA SER A 118 1.20 20.44 -1.19
C SER A 118 0.05 20.11 -0.23
N ASP A 119 -0.46 21.09 0.53
CA ASP A 119 -1.52 20.87 1.52
C ASP A 119 -2.74 20.15 0.95
N HIS A 120 -3.23 20.60 -0.22
CA HIS A 120 -4.40 19.99 -0.86
C HIS A 120 -4.14 18.55 -1.33
N ALA A 121 -2.95 18.29 -1.88
CA ALA A 121 -2.60 16.96 -2.35
C ALA A 121 -2.45 15.98 -1.17
N ILE A 122 -1.79 16.42 -0.08
CA ILE A 122 -1.64 15.64 1.15
C ILE A 122 -3.01 15.33 1.76
N ALA A 123 -3.89 16.34 1.94
CA ALA A 123 -5.23 16.13 2.48
C ALA A 123 -6.01 15.10 1.63
N LYS A 124 -5.97 15.23 0.30
CA LYS A 124 -6.65 14.31 -0.61
C LYS A 124 -6.11 12.88 -0.54
N LEU A 125 -4.80 12.72 -0.38
CA LEU A 125 -4.18 11.40 -0.21
C LEU A 125 -4.56 10.75 1.11
N MET A 126 -4.70 11.55 2.19
CA MET A 126 -5.20 11.08 3.48
C MET A 126 -6.69 10.70 3.41
N ASP A 127 -7.52 11.50 2.73
CA ASP A 127 -8.96 11.20 2.50
C ASP A 127 -9.14 9.89 1.70
N TYR A 128 -8.17 9.53 0.87
CA TYR A 128 -8.16 8.28 0.11
C TYR A 128 -7.48 7.13 0.84
N ASP A 129 -7.05 7.35 2.08
CA ASP A 129 -6.32 6.38 2.89
C ASP A 129 -5.04 5.84 2.21
N LEU A 130 -4.41 6.64 1.32
CA LEU A 130 -3.18 6.25 0.63
C LEU A 130 -1.92 6.64 1.39
N ILE A 131 -2.01 7.66 2.26
CA ILE A 131 -0.95 8.06 3.19
C ILE A 131 -1.53 8.31 4.58
N GLU A 132 -0.69 8.19 5.59
CA GLU A 132 -1.05 8.43 7.00
C GLU A 132 0.02 9.22 7.74
N GLU A 133 -0.37 9.81 8.89
CA GLU A 133 0.55 10.42 9.84
C GLU A 133 1.13 9.36 10.77
N ILE A 134 2.43 9.10 10.67
CA ILE A 134 3.11 8.07 11.49
C ILE A 134 3.79 8.65 12.72
N GLY A 135 3.81 9.96 12.89
CA GLY A 135 4.45 10.63 14.02
C GLY A 135 4.89 12.05 13.73
N ARG A 136 5.83 12.55 14.51
CA ARG A 136 6.40 13.89 14.36
C ARG A 136 7.92 13.84 14.42
N LEU A 137 8.57 14.61 13.54
CA LEU A 137 10.01 14.75 13.54
C LEU A 137 10.46 15.57 14.77
N ASP A 138 11.52 15.14 15.43
CA ASP A 138 12.14 15.89 16.54
C ASP A 138 13.02 17.03 16.00
N ALA A 139 12.36 18.09 15.56
CA ALA A 139 12.97 19.30 14.98
C ALA A 139 12.14 20.53 15.35
N PRO A 140 12.65 21.76 15.20
CA PRO A 140 11.87 22.97 15.45
C PRO A 140 10.54 22.97 14.70
N GLY A 141 9.44 23.22 15.43
CA GLY A 141 8.08 23.15 14.90
C GLY A 141 7.46 21.74 14.90
N ARG A 142 8.21 20.69 15.26
CA ARG A 142 7.76 19.28 15.35
C ARG A 142 6.87 18.87 14.18
N PRO A 143 7.36 18.97 12.92
CA PRO A 143 6.55 18.69 11.75
C PRO A 143 6.08 17.24 11.72
N VAL A 144 4.86 17.02 11.17
CA VAL A 144 4.27 15.71 10.98
C VAL A 144 5.07 14.92 9.96
N LEU A 145 5.22 13.62 10.20
CA LEU A 145 5.82 12.64 9.30
C LEU A 145 4.73 11.81 8.64
N PHE A 146 4.81 11.70 7.33
CA PHE A 146 3.90 10.91 6.50
C PHE A 146 4.56 9.65 5.98
N ALA A 147 3.74 8.59 5.84
CA ALA A 147 4.11 7.34 5.17
C ALA A 147 2.91 6.82 4.36
N THR A 148 3.14 5.83 3.51
CA THR A 148 2.09 5.12 2.78
C THR A 148 1.40 4.11 3.68
N THR A 149 0.15 3.80 3.36
CA THR A 149 -0.72 2.85 4.09
C THR A 149 -0.73 1.48 3.41
N GLU A 150 -1.38 0.50 4.05
CA GLU A 150 -1.70 -0.78 3.39
C GLU A 150 -2.64 -0.62 2.18
N GLU A 151 -3.53 0.40 2.18
CA GLU A 151 -4.38 0.69 1.03
C GLU A 151 -3.56 1.11 -0.18
N PHE A 152 -2.49 1.89 0.02
CA PHE A 152 -1.51 2.16 -1.04
C PHE A 152 -0.93 0.87 -1.60
N LEU A 153 -0.45 -0.05 -0.76
CA LEU A 153 0.12 -1.33 -1.21
C LEU A 153 -0.88 -2.14 -2.04
N ARG A 154 -2.15 -2.19 -1.59
CA ARG A 154 -3.24 -2.85 -2.32
C ARG A 154 -3.52 -2.20 -3.67
N CYS A 155 -3.61 -0.87 -3.71
CA CYS A 155 -3.90 -0.12 -4.94
C CYS A 155 -2.81 -0.30 -6.00
N PHE A 156 -1.55 -0.41 -5.57
CA PHE A 156 -0.40 -0.57 -6.47
C PHE A 156 -0.01 -2.04 -6.70
N GLY A 157 -0.68 -2.98 -6.03
CA GLY A 157 -0.47 -4.42 -6.22
C GLY A 157 0.90 -4.91 -5.76
N VAL A 158 1.48 -4.26 -4.74
CA VAL A 158 2.77 -4.63 -4.14
C VAL A 158 2.55 -5.12 -2.71
N SER A 159 3.43 -6.00 -2.23
CA SER A 159 3.37 -6.52 -0.86
C SER A 159 4.14 -5.65 0.13
N SER A 160 5.05 -4.83 -0.36
CA SER A 160 5.83 -3.87 0.43
C SER A 160 6.33 -2.71 -0.42
N VAL A 161 6.72 -1.61 0.22
CA VAL A 161 7.33 -0.45 -0.45
C VAL A 161 8.63 -0.82 -1.16
N ALA A 162 9.35 -1.83 -0.67
CA ALA A 162 10.60 -2.30 -1.27
C ALA A 162 10.41 -2.93 -2.67
N GLU A 163 9.19 -3.35 -3.01
CA GLU A 163 8.84 -3.90 -4.33
C GLU A 163 8.52 -2.81 -5.38
N LEU A 164 8.45 -1.55 -4.97
CA LEU A 164 8.24 -0.46 -5.91
C LEU A 164 9.40 -0.39 -6.92
N PRO A 165 9.12 -0.10 -8.21
CA PRO A 165 10.14 0.05 -9.22
C PRO A 165 11.18 1.07 -8.76
N GLN A 166 12.45 0.69 -8.74
CA GLN A 166 13.50 1.67 -8.52
C GLN A 166 13.59 2.53 -9.79
N ALA A 167 13.37 3.84 -9.63
CA ALA A 167 13.61 4.76 -10.74
C ALA A 167 15.06 4.61 -11.17
N ALA A 168 15.29 4.15 -12.41
CA ALA A 168 16.62 4.03 -12.94
C ALA A 168 17.30 5.41 -12.89
N PRO A 169 18.58 5.51 -12.50
CA PRO A 169 19.29 6.79 -12.43
C PRO A 169 19.19 7.62 -13.73
N GLU A 170 19.08 6.94 -14.86
CA GLU A 170 18.89 7.50 -16.19
C GLU A 170 17.55 8.23 -16.34
N GLN A 171 16.45 7.68 -15.81
CA GLN A 171 15.13 8.34 -15.84
C GLN A 171 15.07 9.58 -14.94
N ILE A 172 15.79 9.58 -13.82
CA ILE A 172 15.90 10.75 -12.95
C ILE A 172 16.68 11.89 -13.65
N MET A 173 17.66 11.56 -14.48
CA MET A 173 18.41 12.55 -15.27
C MET A 173 17.55 13.10 -16.42
N GLU A 174 16.82 12.28 -17.16
CA GLU A 174 15.89 12.72 -18.20
C GLU A 174 14.81 13.66 -17.64
N PHE A 175 14.17 13.33 -16.51
CA PHE A 175 13.21 14.23 -15.86
C PHE A 175 13.81 15.55 -15.39
N LYS A 176 15.09 15.56 -14.97
CA LYS A 176 15.78 16.80 -14.63
C LYS A 176 16.10 17.65 -15.86
N GLU A 177 16.56 17.06 -16.94
CA GLU A 177 16.88 17.74 -18.20
C GLU A 177 15.59 18.29 -18.87
N GLU A 178 14.49 17.53 -18.85
CA GLU A 178 13.18 18.03 -19.32
C GLU A 178 12.67 19.22 -18.50
N ALA A 179 12.72 19.12 -17.16
CA ALA A 179 12.31 20.20 -16.28
C ALA A 179 13.19 21.47 -16.42
N GLU A 180 14.50 21.31 -16.59
CA GLU A 180 15.41 22.42 -16.84
C GLU A 180 15.22 23.04 -18.25
N SER A 181 14.84 22.25 -19.26
CA SER A 181 14.55 22.75 -20.60
C SER A 181 13.23 23.53 -20.67
N GLU A 182 12.21 23.13 -19.92
CA GLU A 182 10.95 23.88 -19.83
C GLU A 182 11.10 25.25 -19.13
N ILE A 183 12.02 25.37 -18.17
CA ILE A 183 12.31 26.64 -17.49
C ILE A 183 13.04 27.63 -18.42
N LEU A 184 13.85 27.14 -19.34
CA LEU A 184 14.61 27.97 -20.29
C LEU A 184 13.78 28.51 -21.47
N VAL A 185 12.58 27.97 -21.71
CA VAL A 185 11.70 28.43 -22.81
C VAL A 185 10.73 29.55 -22.35
N THR A 186 10.71 29.89 -21.05
CA THR A 186 9.77 30.87 -20.46
C THR A 186 10.46 32.16 -20.04
N VAL A 187 11.54 32.59 -20.72
CA VAL A 187 12.17 33.90 -20.56
C VAL A 187 12.11 34.68 -21.86
#